data_dc8b724d447ce6e6b22ea76e0cf72b0e
#
_entry.id   dc8b724d447ce6e6b22ea76e0cf72b0e
#
_cell.length_a   1.000
_cell.length_b   1.000
_cell.length_c   1.000
_cell.angle_alpha   90.00
_cell.angle_beta   90.00
_cell.angle_gamma   90.00
#
_symmetry.space_group_name_H-M   'P 1'
#
loop_
_entity.id
_entity.type
_entity.pdbx_description
1 polymer ?
#
loop_
_entity_poly.entity_id
_entity_poly.type
_entity_poly.pdbx_seq_one_letter_code
_entity_poly.pdbx_strand_id
1 'polypeptide(L)'
;MAKADKFIPNASIGIDGDQTAMNRRGFLNWLTIGWLAFAAATGGFFISMIRFLFPNVLFEPPQSFKIGYPEEFVPGNVDIRFKKKYNIWVVRNEEGIYALSTVCTHLGCTPNWLATEQKFKCPCHGSGFRSSGINFEGPAPRPLERFMIYLADDGQIVVDKTKLFKFEKGEWEREESFLKV
;
A
#
# COMPACT_ATOMS: atom_id res chain seq x y z
N MET A 1 62.76 -20.27 52.19
CA MET A 1 61.37 -20.07 51.86
C MET A 1 61.09 -18.59 51.88
N ALA A 2 61.15 -17.94 50.70
CA ALA A 2 61.00 -16.51 50.56
C ALA A 2 59.54 -16.19 50.12
N LYS A 3 58.84 -15.38 50.90
CA LYS A 3 57.54 -14.85 50.56
C LYS A 3 57.69 -13.69 49.60
N ALA A 4 57.10 -13.82 48.41
CA ALA A 4 57.01 -12.74 47.43
C ALA A 4 55.86 -11.78 47.82
N ASP A 5 56.20 -10.58 48.25
CA ASP A 5 55.26 -9.48 48.42
C ASP A 5 54.86 -8.93 47.07
N LYS A 6 53.58 -9.07 46.75
CA LYS A 6 52.98 -8.56 45.56
C LYS A 6 52.69 -7.05 45.71
N PHE A 7 53.55 -6.25 45.11
CA PHE A 7 53.39 -4.79 45.04
C PHE A 7 52.14 -4.45 44.22
N ILE A 8 51.10 -3.93 44.84
CA ILE A 8 49.94 -3.36 44.19
C ILE A 8 50.17 -1.86 44.07
N PRO A 9 50.34 -1.33 42.85
CA PRO A 9 50.42 0.13 42.68
C PRO A 9 49.04 0.74 42.97
N ASN A 10 48.99 1.60 43.96
CA ASN A 10 47.87 2.43 44.34
C ASN A 10 47.62 3.44 43.18
N ALA A 11 46.72 3.12 42.26
CA ALA A 11 46.26 4.07 41.30
C ALA A 11 45.27 5.03 41.99
N SER A 12 45.82 6.09 42.56
CA SER A 12 45.03 7.24 42.95
C SER A 12 44.52 7.89 41.67
N ILE A 13 43.25 7.67 41.33
CA ILE A 13 42.54 8.46 40.37
C ILE A 13 42.46 9.87 40.95
N GLY A 14 43.40 10.73 40.57
CA GLY A 14 43.32 12.15 40.81
C GLY A 14 42.13 12.70 40.05
N ILE A 15 41.03 12.87 40.78
CA ILE A 15 39.95 13.74 40.31
C ILE A 15 40.47 15.16 40.55
N ASP A 16 41.31 15.65 39.68
CA ASP A 16 41.62 17.08 39.60
C ASP A 16 40.33 17.77 39.18
N GLY A 17 39.58 18.13 40.20
CA GLY A 17 38.48 19.06 40.06
C GLY A 17 39.01 20.44 39.73
N ASP A 18 39.52 20.62 38.51
CA ASP A 18 39.60 21.95 37.94
C ASP A 18 38.20 22.49 37.72
N GLN A 19 37.63 23.01 38.81
CA GLN A 19 36.47 23.87 38.73
C GLN A 19 36.95 25.18 38.08
N THR A 20 37.08 25.14 36.75
CA THR A 20 37.13 26.32 35.93
C THR A 20 35.81 27.05 36.10
N ALA A 21 35.76 27.92 37.10
CA ALA A 21 34.61 28.76 37.36
C ALA A 21 34.31 29.52 36.04
N MET A 22 33.27 29.11 35.33
CA MET A 22 32.90 29.76 34.07
C MET A 22 32.66 31.24 34.34
N ASN A 23 33.44 32.09 33.67
CA ASN A 23 33.23 33.50 33.80
C ASN A 23 31.86 33.87 33.17
N ARG A 24 31.28 35.03 33.57
CA ARG A 24 29.96 35.47 33.07
C ARG A 24 29.83 35.47 31.55
N ARG A 25 30.89 35.84 30.83
CA ARG A 25 30.92 35.83 29.36
C ARG A 25 30.87 34.41 28.78
N GLY A 26 31.61 33.47 29.35
CA GLY A 26 31.57 32.06 28.97
C GLY A 26 30.19 31.45 29.16
N PHE A 27 29.58 31.74 30.33
CA PHE A 27 28.21 31.29 30.58
C PHE A 27 27.19 31.82 29.58
N LEU A 28 27.23 33.12 29.31
CA LEU A 28 26.32 33.74 28.31
C LEU A 28 26.55 33.16 26.90
N ASN A 29 27.79 32.93 26.49
CA ASN A 29 28.08 32.31 25.21
C ASN A 29 27.52 30.88 25.10
N TRP A 30 27.71 30.06 26.12
CA TRP A 30 27.14 28.71 26.14
C TRP A 30 25.60 28.72 26.18
N LEU A 31 25.01 29.66 26.90
CA LEU A 31 23.58 29.85 26.95
C LEU A 31 23.02 30.25 25.58
N THR A 32 23.67 31.19 24.88
CA THR A 32 23.23 31.58 23.52
C THR A 32 23.38 30.44 22.52
N ILE A 33 24.48 29.68 22.55
CA ILE A 33 24.66 28.49 21.70
C ILE A 33 23.58 27.45 22.00
N GLY A 34 23.28 27.20 23.27
CA GLY A 34 22.21 26.27 23.68
C GLY A 34 20.83 26.69 23.13
N TRP A 35 20.51 27.99 23.25
CA TRP A 35 19.25 28.52 22.71
C TRP A 35 19.16 28.44 21.20
N LEU A 36 20.25 28.74 20.49
CA LEU A 36 20.31 28.62 19.03
C LEU A 36 20.16 27.16 18.58
N ALA A 37 20.84 26.24 19.24
CA ALA A 37 20.71 24.81 18.96
C ALA A 37 19.28 24.30 19.23
N PHE A 38 18.68 24.72 20.34
CA PHE A 38 17.29 24.40 20.67
C PHE A 38 16.32 24.97 19.62
N ALA A 39 16.48 26.23 19.23
CA ALA A 39 15.63 26.87 18.21
C ALA A 39 15.78 26.17 16.84
N ALA A 40 17.01 25.80 16.45
CA ALA A 40 17.24 25.06 15.21
C ALA A 40 16.60 23.65 15.24
N ALA A 41 16.77 22.92 16.34
CA ALA A 41 16.17 21.60 16.50
C ALA A 41 14.61 21.66 16.48
N THR A 42 14.06 22.62 17.21
CA THR A 42 12.61 22.84 17.28
C THR A 42 12.06 23.27 15.91
N GLY A 43 12.73 24.19 15.22
CA GLY A 43 12.35 24.63 13.89
C GLY A 43 12.42 23.47 12.87
N GLY A 44 13.49 22.68 12.90
CA GLY A 44 13.62 21.47 12.08
C GLY A 44 12.52 20.44 12.35
N PHE A 45 12.17 20.23 13.61
CA PHE A 45 11.06 19.35 13.98
C PHE A 45 9.72 19.84 13.40
N PHE A 46 9.40 21.12 13.55
CA PHE A 46 8.16 21.67 13.00
C PHE A 46 8.11 21.62 11.47
N ILE A 47 9.22 21.91 10.79
CA ILE A 47 9.30 21.79 9.32
C ILE A 47 9.08 20.34 8.89
N SER A 48 9.69 19.38 9.57
CA SER A 48 9.52 17.96 9.28
C SER A 48 8.08 17.51 9.54
N MET A 49 7.47 17.98 10.61
CA MET A 49 6.07 17.69 10.95
C MET A 49 5.11 18.25 9.90
N ILE A 50 5.30 19.50 9.49
CA ILE A 50 4.50 20.11 8.42
C ILE A 50 4.68 19.32 7.11
N ARG A 51 5.93 18.99 6.75
CA ARG A 51 6.21 18.21 5.54
C ARG A 51 5.58 16.82 5.58
N PHE A 52 5.49 16.20 6.75
CA PHE A 52 4.81 14.91 6.92
C PHE A 52 3.29 15.01 6.71
N LEU A 53 2.67 16.13 7.07
CA LEU A 53 1.24 16.36 6.88
C LEU A 53 0.84 16.59 5.41
N PHE A 54 1.78 16.98 4.56
CA PHE A 54 1.54 17.13 3.13
C PHE A 54 1.97 15.83 2.40
N PRO A 55 1.01 15.06 1.85
CA PRO A 55 1.35 13.84 1.12
C PRO A 55 2.22 14.18 -0.09
N ASN A 56 3.35 13.48 -0.20
CA ASN A 56 4.31 13.67 -1.29
C ASN A 56 3.95 12.81 -2.52
N VAL A 57 2.65 12.51 -2.70
CA VAL A 57 2.14 11.71 -3.82
C VAL A 57 2.03 12.62 -5.03
N LEU A 58 3.06 12.57 -5.88
CA LEU A 58 3.12 13.40 -7.09
C LEU A 58 2.43 12.75 -8.30
N PHE A 59 2.20 11.43 -8.28
CA PHE A 59 1.57 10.70 -9.38
C PHE A 59 0.71 9.56 -8.85
N GLU A 60 -0.60 9.74 -8.92
CA GLU A 60 -1.50 8.59 -8.91
C GLU A 60 -1.50 7.98 -10.34
N PRO A 61 -1.37 6.64 -10.47
CA PRO A 61 -1.53 6.02 -11.78
C PRO A 61 -2.92 6.36 -12.33
N PRO A 62 -3.04 6.54 -13.66
CA PRO A 62 -4.33 6.88 -14.26
C PRO A 62 -5.38 5.85 -13.85
N GLN A 63 -6.49 6.33 -13.30
CA GLN A 63 -7.57 5.47 -12.83
C GLN A 63 -8.35 4.86 -14.00
N SER A 64 -8.29 5.49 -15.19
CA SER A 64 -8.88 5.01 -16.43
C SER A 64 -7.78 4.62 -17.42
N PHE A 65 -7.85 3.43 -17.99
CA PHE A 65 -6.85 2.89 -18.90
C PHE A 65 -7.46 1.90 -19.90
N LYS A 66 -6.82 1.80 -21.05
CA LYS A 66 -7.19 0.87 -22.13
C LYS A 66 -6.57 -0.50 -21.88
N ILE A 67 -7.35 -1.56 -22.16
CA ILE A 67 -6.92 -2.95 -21.94
C ILE A 67 -6.83 -3.77 -23.21
N GLY A 68 -7.17 -3.19 -24.37
CA GLY A 68 -7.12 -3.85 -25.69
C GLY A 68 -8.49 -3.99 -26.32
N TYR A 69 -8.58 -4.80 -27.36
CA TYR A 69 -9.81 -5.03 -28.12
C TYR A 69 -10.61 -6.21 -27.56
N PRO A 70 -11.95 -6.21 -27.72
CA PRO A 70 -12.79 -7.31 -27.23
C PRO A 70 -12.35 -8.70 -27.74
N GLU A 71 -11.86 -8.78 -28.95
CA GLU A 71 -11.45 -10.03 -29.61
C GLU A 71 -10.23 -10.68 -28.95
N GLU A 72 -9.43 -9.90 -28.21
CA GLU A 72 -8.24 -10.41 -27.52
C GLU A 72 -8.57 -11.27 -26.30
N PHE A 73 -9.80 -11.18 -25.81
CA PHE A 73 -10.23 -11.90 -24.60
C PHE A 73 -10.98 -13.17 -25.00
N VAL A 74 -10.52 -14.31 -24.50
CA VAL A 74 -11.13 -15.62 -24.80
C VAL A 74 -12.38 -15.83 -23.95
N PRO A 75 -13.54 -16.19 -24.55
CA PRO A 75 -14.74 -16.51 -23.78
C PRO A 75 -14.51 -17.64 -22.75
N GLY A 76 -15.11 -17.51 -21.59
CA GLY A 76 -14.99 -18.47 -20.50
C GLY A 76 -13.67 -18.39 -19.73
N ASN A 77 -12.80 -17.43 -20.03
CA ASN A 77 -11.50 -17.29 -19.39
C ASN A 77 -11.37 -16.02 -18.55
N VAL A 78 -10.45 -16.08 -17.58
CA VAL A 78 -10.04 -14.94 -16.73
C VAL A 78 -8.65 -14.49 -17.14
N ASP A 79 -8.56 -13.27 -17.62
CA ASP A 79 -7.28 -12.67 -18.01
C ASP A 79 -6.58 -12.06 -16.78
N ILE A 80 -5.39 -12.57 -16.50
CA ILE A 80 -4.55 -12.17 -15.36
C ILE A 80 -3.47 -11.15 -15.73
N ARG A 81 -3.30 -10.80 -17.01
CA ARG A 81 -2.24 -9.90 -17.51
C ARG A 81 -2.26 -8.54 -16.80
N PHE A 82 -3.45 -8.06 -16.46
CA PHE A 82 -3.66 -6.75 -15.88
C PHE A 82 -3.56 -6.70 -14.35
N LYS A 83 -3.42 -7.87 -13.70
CA LYS A 83 -3.33 -8.00 -12.24
C LYS A 83 -2.20 -7.17 -11.64
N LYS A 84 -0.98 -7.30 -12.19
CA LYS A 84 0.22 -6.64 -11.63
C LYS A 84 0.23 -5.13 -11.84
N LYS A 85 -0.25 -4.66 -13.00
CA LYS A 85 -0.16 -3.26 -13.39
C LYS A 85 -1.34 -2.43 -12.89
N TYR A 86 -2.54 -3.00 -12.97
CA TYR A 86 -3.77 -2.26 -12.73
C TYR A 86 -4.62 -2.80 -11.57
N ASN A 87 -4.22 -3.93 -10.96
CA ASN A 87 -4.98 -4.59 -9.90
C ASN A 87 -6.41 -4.95 -10.32
N ILE A 88 -6.56 -5.50 -11.53
CA ILE A 88 -7.83 -6.00 -12.06
C ILE A 88 -7.66 -7.40 -12.65
N TRP A 89 -8.75 -8.13 -12.70
CA TRP A 89 -8.95 -9.26 -13.60
C TRP A 89 -9.99 -8.89 -14.64
N VAL A 90 -9.76 -9.28 -15.87
CA VAL A 90 -10.75 -9.15 -16.94
C VAL A 90 -11.34 -10.52 -17.21
N VAL A 91 -12.65 -10.60 -17.11
CA VAL A 91 -13.38 -11.86 -17.31
C VAL A 91 -14.27 -11.70 -18.53
N ARG A 92 -14.18 -12.62 -19.48
CA ARG A 92 -15.10 -12.74 -20.59
C ARG A 92 -15.98 -13.97 -20.40
N ASN A 93 -17.29 -13.79 -20.35
CA ASN A 93 -18.26 -14.86 -20.44
C ASN A 93 -18.96 -14.82 -21.82
N GLU A 94 -19.97 -15.65 -22.01
CA GLU A 94 -20.76 -15.69 -23.26
C GLU A 94 -21.59 -14.43 -23.50
N GLU A 95 -21.91 -13.70 -22.45
CA GLU A 95 -22.76 -12.50 -22.50
C GLU A 95 -21.95 -11.23 -22.73
N GLY A 96 -20.63 -11.23 -22.40
CA GLY A 96 -19.75 -10.07 -22.56
C GLY A 96 -18.54 -10.07 -21.63
N ILE A 97 -18.03 -8.87 -21.34
CA ILE A 97 -16.77 -8.65 -20.62
C ILE A 97 -17.00 -7.77 -19.40
N TYR A 98 -16.36 -8.11 -18.28
CA TYR A 98 -16.34 -7.27 -17.08
C TYR A 98 -14.98 -7.28 -16.39
N ALA A 99 -14.68 -6.23 -15.65
CA ALA A 99 -13.46 -6.07 -14.89
C ALA A 99 -13.71 -6.22 -13.39
N LEU A 100 -13.06 -7.20 -12.76
CA LEU A 100 -13.14 -7.46 -11.33
C LEU A 100 -11.99 -6.81 -10.57
N SER A 101 -12.27 -6.29 -9.40
CA SER A 101 -11.28 -5.84 -8.44
C SER A 101 -10.49 -7.03 -7.90
N THR A 102 -9.15 -6.87 -7.77
CA THR A 102 -8.29 -7.88 -7.15
C THR A 102 -8.27 -7.82 -5.62
N VAL A 103 -9.13 -7.01 -5.03
CA VAL A 103 -9.19 -6.78 -3.58
C VAL A 103 -10.22 -7.72 -2.96
N CYS A 104 -9.76 -8.64 -2.10
CA CYS A 104 -10.63 -9.53 -1.34
C CYS A 104 -11.51 -8.73 -0.37
N THR A 105 -12.80 -8.99 -0.42
CA THR A 105 -13.79 -8.28 0.40
C THR A 105 -13.77 -8.64 1.89
N HIS A 106 -12.91 -9.59 2.30
CA HIS A 106 -12.66 -9.87 3.72
C HIS A 106 -11.79 -8.79 4.37
N LEU A 107 -10.50 -8.74 4.03
CA LEU A 107 -9.50 -7.82 4.61
C LEU A 107 -8.52 -7.26 3.57
N GLY A 108 -8.91 -7.19 2.29
CA GLY A 108 -8.12 -6.51 1.27
C GLY A 108 -6.98 -7.29 0.64
N CYS A 109 -6.77 -8.57 1.01
CA CYS A 109 -5.76 -9.41 0.35
C CYS A 109 -6.07 -9.60 -1.13
N THR A 110 -5.09 -9.99 -1.94
CA THR A 110 -5.29 -10.29 -3.35
C THR A 110 -5.48 -11.80 -3.54
N PRO A 111 -6.67 -12.28 -3.93
CA PRO A 111 -6.88 -13.68 -4.28
C PRO A 111 -6.04 -14.10 -5.48
N ASN A 112 -5.81 -15.39 -5.66
CA ASN A 112 -5.17 -15.96 -6.83
C ASN A 112 -6.21 -16.67 -7.70
N TRP A 113 -6.11 -16.51 -9.03
CA TRP A 113 -6.90 -17.27 -9.97
C TRP A 113 -6.32 -18.67 -10.12
N LEU A 114 -7.14 -19.68 -9.88
CA LEU A 114 -6.81 -21.10 -10.05
C LEU A 114 -7.53 -21.60 -11.32
N ALA A 115 -6.81 -21.62 -12.43
CA ALA A 115 -7.39 -21.96 -13.74
C ALA A 115 -7.94 -23.39 -13.79
N THR A 116 -7.31 -24.36 -13.11
CA THR A 116 -7.76 -25.73 -13.04
C THR A 116 -9.07 -25.93 -12.27
N GLU A 117 -9.32 -25.03 -11.30
CA GLU A 117 -10.48 -25.09 -10.44
C GLU A 117 -11.53 -24.03 -10.79
N GLN A 118 -11.23 -23.18 -11.78
CA GLN A 118 -12.10 -22.08 -12.26
C GLN A 118 -12.64 -21.18 -11.14
N LYS A 119 -11.76 -20.87 -10.17
CA LYS A 119 -12.09 -20.04 -9.02
C LYS A 119 -10.96 -19.13 -8.59
N PHE A 120 -11.30 -18.06 -7.90
CA PHE A 120 -10.33 -17.27 -7.15
C PHE A 120 -10.22 -17.79 -5.72
N LYS A 121 -9.02 -17.95 -5.23
CA LYS A 121 -8.75 -18.37 -3.84
C LYS A 121 -7.86 -17.34 -3.15
N CYS A 122 -8.34 -16.81 -2.03
CA CYS A 122 -7.58 -15.87 -1.23
C CYS A 122 -6.59 -16.62 -0.32
N PRO A 123 -5.27 -16.36 -0.41
CA PRO A 123 -4.27 -17.11 0.35
C PRO A 123 -4.26 -16.74 1.84
N CYS A 124 -4.83 -15.57 2.22
CA CYS A 124 -4.75 -15.08 3.59
C CYS A 124 -5.63 -15.91 4.54
N HIS A 125 -6.92 -16.08 4.20
CA HIS A 125 -7.88 -16.78 5.08
C HIS A 125 -8.80 -17.73 4.31
N GLY A 126 -8.47 -18.06 3.07
CA GLY A 126 -9.16 -19.10 2.33
C GLY A 126 -10.47 -18.69 1.64
N SER A 127 -10.84 -17.42 1.58
CA SER A 127 -12.06 -16.99 0.85
C SER A 127 -12.02 -17.45 -0.61
N GLY A 128 -13.12 -18.02 -1.08
CA GLY A 128 -13.28 -18.49 -2.45
C GLY A 128 -14.31 -17.65 -3.22
N PHE A 129 -13.98 -17.33 -4.49
CA PHE A 129 -14.88 -16.62 -5.39
C PHE A 129 -14.95 -17.34 -6.73
N ARG A 130 -16.12 -17.40 -7.33
CA ARG A 130 -16.31 -17.93 -8.68
C ARG A 130 -15.67 -17.01 -9.72
N SER A 131 -15.53 -17.47 -10.96
CA SER A 131 -15.07 -16.62 -12.08
C SER A 131 -15.90 -15.33 -12.23
N SER A 132 -17.20 -15.40 -11.91
CA SER A 132 -18.09 -14.23 -11.87
C SER A 132 -17.76 -13.19 -10.79
N GLY A 133 -16.89 -13.53 -9.83
CA GLY A 133 -16.59 -12.70 -8.65
C GLY A 133 -17.49 -12.99 -7.44
N ILE A 134 -18.52 -13.84 -7.57
CA ILE A 134 -19.43 -14.18 -6.46
C ILE A 134 -18.68 -15.07 -5.46
N ASN A 135 -18.73 -14.66 -4.18
CA ASN A 135 -18.16 -15.45 -3.10
C ASN A 135 -19.03 -16.69 -2.83
N PHE A 136 -18.38 -17.83 -2.64
CA PHE A 136 -19.05 -19.08 -2.28
C PHE A 136 -18.42 -19.75 -1.05
N GLU A 137 -17.23 -19.29 -0.66
CA GLU A 137 -16.47 -19.82 0.47
C GLU A 137 -15.97 -18.64 1.32
N GLY A 138 -16.31 -18.67 2.62
CA GLY A 138 -15.92 -17.61 3.57
C GLY A 138 -14.41 -17.59 3.86
N PRO A 139 -13.95 -16.55 4.60
CA PRO A 139 -14.75 -15.59 5.39
C PRO A 139 -15.16 -14.29 4.66
N ALA A 140 -14.93 -14.13 3.35
CA ALA A 140 -15.35 -12.94 2.61
C ALA A 140 -16.89 -12.76 2.68
N PRO A 141 -17.38 -11.60 3.14
CA PRO A 141 -18.82 -11.39 3.39
C PRO A 141 -19.63 -11.09 2.11
N ARG A 142 -18.98 -10.72 1.02
CA ARG A 142 -19.65 -10.25 -0.21
C ARG A 142 -18.80 -10.54 -1.46
N PRO A 143 -19.41 -10.50 -2.67
CA PRO A 143 -18.69 -10.65 -3.94
C PRO A 143 -17.58 -9.63 -4.14
N LEU A 144 -16.67 -9.93 -5.07
CA LEU A 144 -15.69 -8.97 -5.57
C LEU A 144 -16.41 -7.82 -6.27
N GLU A 145 -15.85 -6.62 -6.21
CA GLU A 145 -16.43 -5.46 -6.85
C GLU A 145 -16.08 -5.44 -8.35
N ARG A 146 -17.01 -4.92 -9.18
CA ARG A 146 -16.74 -4.65 -10.59
C ARG A 146 -16.35 -3.20 -10.78
N PHE A 147 -15.43 -2.96 -11.72
CA PHE A 147 -15.10 -1.61 -12.18
C PHE A 147 -15.98 -1.22 -13.37
N MET A 148 -16.11 0.07 -13.59
CA MET A 148 -16.72 0.60 -14.80
C MET A 148 -15.93 0.14 -16.02
N ILE A 149 -16.65 -0.32 -17.05
CA ILE A 149 -16.08 -0.79 -18.32
C ILE A 149 -16.92 -0.26 -19.48
N TYR A 150 -16.26 0.21 -20.52
CA TYR A 150 -16.92 0.71 -21.72
C TYR A 150 -16.02 0.60 -22.93
N LEU A 151 -16.59 0.72 -24.14
CA LEU A 151 -15.86 0.75 -25.39
C LEU A 151 -15.57 2.21 -25.75
N ALA A 152 -14.30 2.52 -26.03
CA ALA A 152 -13.91 3.83 -26.53
C ALA A 152 -14.19 3.95 -28.04
N ASP A 153 -14.13 5.17 -28.57
CA ASP A 153 -14.40 5.47 -29.99
C ASP A 153 -13.47 4.74 -30.97
N ASP A 154 -12.27 4.36 -30.48
CA ASP A 154 -11.29 3.58 -31.25
C ASP A 154 -11.50 2.06 -31.17
N GLY A 155 -12.58 1.60 -30.55
CA GLY A 155 -12.92 0.19 -30.39
C GLY A 155 -12.14 -0.53 -29.28
N GLN A 156 -11.33 0.16 -28.51
CA GLN A 156 -10.64 -0.43 -27.37
C GLN A 156 -11.50 -0.39 -26.10
N ILE A 157 -11.38 -1.42 -25.31
CA ILE A 157 -12.02 -1.48 -23.99
C ILE A 157 -11.28 -0.58 -23.02
N VAL A 158 -12.03 0.27 -22.34
CA VAL A 158 -11.54 1.13 -21.23
C VAL A 158 -12.11 0.64 -19.92
N VAL A 159 -11.26 0.52 -18.92
CA VAL A 159 -11.65 0.27 -17.54
C VAL A 159 -11.38 1.51 -16.72
N ASP A 160 -12.40 1.97 -15.99
CA ASP A 160 -12.30 3.11 -15.09
C ASP A 160 -12.50 2.64 -13.64
N LYS A 161 -11.45 2.79 -12.84
CA LYS A 161 -11.43 2.40 -11.43
C LYS A 161 -12.04 3.42 -10.48
N THR A 162 -12.42 4.59 -10.97
CA THR A 162 -13.09 5.61 -10.15
C THR A 162 -14.50 5.20 -9.73
N LYS A 163 -15.14 4.33 -10.55
CA LYS A 163 -16.47 3.79 -10.25
C LYS A 163 -16.39 2.29 -9.96
N LEU A 164 -16.94 1.93 -8.81
CA LEU A 164 -17.06 0.56 -8.31
C LEU A 164 -18.53 0.17 -8.21
N PHE A 165 -18.85 -1.00 -8.72
CA PHE A 165 -20.20 -1.57 -8.70
C PHE A 165 -20.26 -2.77 -7.74
N LYS A 166 -21.21 -2.71 -6.80
CA LYS A 166 -21.42 -3.71 -5.75
C LYS A 166 -22.60 -4.59 -6.07
N PHE A 167 -22.39 -5.89 -5.97
CA PHE A 167 -23.45 -6.88 -6.23
C PHE A 167 -24.64 -6.73 -5.30
N GLU A 168 -24.38 -6.56 -4.00
CA GLU A 168 -25.38 -6.45 -2.95
C GLU A 168 -26.30 -5.22 -3.09
N LYS A 169 -25.92 -4.26 -3.93
CA LYS A 169 -26.73 -3.08 -4.26
C LYS A 169 -27.48 -3.21 -5.59
N GLY A 170 -27.38 -4.37 -6.27
CA GLY A 170 -27.93 -4.56 -7.60
C GLY A 170 -27.22 -3.75 -8.69
N GLU A 171 -26.01 -3.25 -8.41
CA GLU A 171 -25.30 -2.37 -9.33
C GLU A 171 -24.65 -3.12 -10.51
N TRP A 172 -24.58 -4.45 -10.45
CA TRP A 172 -24.04 -5.26 -11.53
C TRP A 172 -24.96 -5.34 -12.77
N GLU A 173 -26.23 -4.98 -12.60
CA GLU A 173 -27.20 -4.89 -13.71
C GLU A 173 -27.04 -3.62 -14.55
N ARG A 174 -26.22 -2.65 -14.08
CA ARG A 174 -25.96 -1.42 -14.82
C ARG A 174 -25.10 -1.71 -16.06
N GLU A 175 -25.42 -1.09 -17.18
CA GLU A 175 -24.68 -1.22 -18.43
C GLU A 175 -23.20 -0.87 -18.29
N GLU A 176 -22.87 0.06 -17.38
CA GLU A 176 -21.48 0.49 -17.11
C GLU A 176 -20.64 -0.58 -16.36
N SER A 177 -21.27 -1.58 -15.73
CA SER A 177 -20.57 -2.64 -15.00
C SER A 177 -20.19 -3.84 -15.84
N PHE A 178 -20.67 -3.87 -17.09
CA PHE A 178 -20.62 -5.00 -17.99
C PHE A 178 -20.68 -4.55 -19.46
N LEU A 179 -19.73 -4.98 -20.25
CA LEU A 179 -19.68 -4.69 -21.69
C LEU A 179 -20.26 -5.87 -22.46
N LYS A 180 -21.41 -5.68 -23.11
CA LYS A 180 -21.98 -6.67 -24.03
C LYS A 180 -21.14 -6.71 -25.31
N VAL A 181 -20.71 -7.90 -25.72
CA VAL A 181 -19.85 -8.13 -26.90
C VAL A 181 -20.39 -9.29 -27.71
#